data_87e862477264e1668a6c5073693586c9
#
_entry.id   87e862477264e1668a6c5073693586c9
#
_cell.length_a   1.000
_cell.length_b   1.000
_cell.length_c   1.000
_cell.angle_alpha   90.00
_cell.angle_beta   90.00
_cell.angle_gamma   90.00
#
_symmetry.space_group_name_H-M   'P 1'
#
loop_
_entity.id
_entity.type
_entity.pdbx_description
1 polymer ?
#
loop_
_entity_poly.entity_id
_entity_poly.type
_entity_poly.pdbx_seq_one_letter_code
_entity_poly.pdbx_strand_id
1 'polypeptide(L)'
;PASDALTKQVQRAIKAMDMPRDERGYFIVNKTSEQFEQDKEISRLLQSSEASLKSLEESEPVLIEVPTELADYLMYTLSSSISLKGHYDTMVKAYNGIIIYTRERSRILSYLQTLLSTN
;
A
#
# COMPACT_ATOMS: atom_id res chain seq x y z
N PRO A 1 31.01 -13.70 9.20
CA PRO A 1 30.52 -13.71 9.38
C PRO A 1 29.91 -14.52 9.70
N ALA A 2 29.48 -15.23 10.11
CA ALA A 2 28.90 -15.36 10.03
C ALA A 2 28.38 -15.06 10.44
N SER A 3 28.09 -16.44 11.88
CA SER A 3 27.46 -15.34 11.62
C SER A 3 28.22 -14.56 10.75
N ASP A 4 29.36 -14.71 10.77
CA ASP A 4 29.95 -13.91 9.85
C ASP A 4 29.66 -14.37 8.48
N ALA A 5 29.59 -15.66 8.27
CA ALA A 5 29.18 -16.12 6.95
C ALA A 5 27.76 -15.72 6.65
N LEU A 6 26.88 -15.85 7.63
CA LEU A 6 25.51 -15.45 7.41
C LEU A 6 25.44 -13.95 7.23
N THR A 7 26.16 -13.22 8.03
CA THR A 7 26.17 -11.79 7.91
C THR A 7 26.67 -11.36 6.55
N LYS A 8 27.73 -12.00 6.10
CA LYS A 8 28.24 -11.67 4.79
C LYS A 8 27.28 -12.05 3.71
N GLN A 9 26.58 -13.14 3.91
CA GLN A 9 25.59 -13.55 2.96
C GLN A 9 24.46 -12.55 2.90
N VAL A 10 24.01 -12.09 4.05
CA VAL A 10 22.99 -11.07 4.11
C VAL A 10 23.51 -9.79 3.52
N GLN A 11 24.73 -9.44 3.83
CA GLN A 11 25.31 -8.25 3.26
C GLN A 11 25.44 -8.33 1.77
N ARG A 12 25.79 -9.49 1.25
CA ARG A 12 25.84 -9.64 -0.19
C ARG A 12 24.47 -9.55 -0.81
N ALA A 13 23.50 -10.14 -0.15
CA ALA A 13 22.14 -10.01 -0.63
C ALA A 13 21.70 -8.58 -0.59
N ILE A 14 21.98 -7.91 0.51
CA ILE A 14 21.61 -6.51 0.62
C ILE A 14 22.38 -5.67 -0.37
N LYS A 15 23.65 -5.98 -0.56
CA LYS A 15 24.42 -5.25 -1.55
C LYS A 15 23.95 -5.55 -2.95
N ALA A 16 23.59 -6.75 -3.15
CA ALA A 16 23.04 -7.09 -4.45
C ALA A 16 21.72 -6.43 -4.61
N MET A 17 21.07 -6.31 -3.53
CA MET A 17 19.93 -5.50 -3.54
C MET A 17 20.30 -4.10 -3.40
N ASP A 18 21.58 -4.15 -2.80
CA ASP A 18 22.34 -3.46 -2.27
C ASP A 18 22.08 -2.81 -1.38
N MET A 19 21.94 -3.18 -0.60
CA MET A 19 21.74 -2.87 0.49
C MET A 19 22.30 -2.49 1.18
N PRO A 20 22.77 -1.85 1.44
CA PRO A 20 22.89 -1.66 2.34
C PRO A 20 22.72 -0.90 2.90
N ARG A 21 22.52 -0.59 2.55
CA ARG A 21 22.36 -0.14 2.86
C ARG A 21 22.02 0.68 2.87
N ASP A 22 21.66 1.28 2.36
CA ASP A 22 21.11 1.88 2.28
C ASP A 22 20.13 2.17 2.01
N GLU A 23 19.69 2.70 1.01
CA GLU A 23 18.55 2.74 0.91
C GLU A 23 18.01 1.61 1.20
N ARG A 24 18.31 0.86 0.71
CA ARG A 24 18.04 -0.37 1.23
C ARG A 24 18.87 -0.64 2.38
N GLY A 25 19.80 0.21 2.61
CA GLY A 25 20.73 0.02 3.68
C GLY A 25 20.14 0.09 5.05
N TYR A 26 18.93 0.54 5.19
CA TYR A 26 18.33 0.57 6.51
C TYR A 26 17.89 -0.82 6.96
N PHE A 27 18.02 -1.82 6.13
CA PHE A 27 17.71 -3.16 6.55
C PHE A 27 18.65 -3.59 7.65
N ILE A 28 18.13 -4.33 8.59
CA ILE A 28 18.93 -4.84 9.69
C ILE A 28 19.70 -6.03 9.20
N VAL A 29 21.02 -5.96 9.30
CA VAL A 29 21.85 -7.06 8.87
C VAL A 29 21.89 -8.14 9.92
N ASN A 30 21.95 -7.74 11.19
CA ASN A 30 22.01 -8.70 12.28
C ASN A 30 20.64 -8.84 12.88
N LYS A 31 19.98 -9.95 12.55
CA LYS A 31 18.66 -10.21 13.06
C LYS A 31 18.73 -11.17 14.23
N THR A 32 17.83 -10.98 15.18
CA THR A 32 17.68 -11.96 16.25
C THR A 32 16.93 -13.17 15.70
N SER A 33 16.97 -14.25 16.46
CA SER A 33 16.19 -15.43 16.10
C SER A 33 14.72 -15.10 15.97
N GLU A 34 14.24 -14.24 16.87
CA GLU A 34 12.87 -13.84 16.86
C GLU A 34 12.53 -13.11 15.57
N GLN A 35 13.43 -12.24 15.13
CA GLN A 35 13.19 -11.51 13.87
C GLN A 35 13.16 -12.47 12.69
N PHE A 36 14.04 -13.46 12.68
CA PHE A 36 14.03 -14.45 11.61
C PHE A 36 12.70 -15.19 11.57
N GLU A 37 12.19 -15.59 12.74
CA GLU A 37 10.94 -16.33 12.77
C GLU A 37 9.78 -15.46 12.33
N GLN A 38 9.77 -14.20 12.74
CA GLN A 38 8.73 -13.28 12.32
C GLN A 38 8.77 -13.04 10.82
N ASP A 39 9.97 -12.85 10.28
CA ASP A 39 10.09 -12.64 8.84
C ASP A 39 9.63 -13.87 8.07
N LYS A 40 9.94 -15.04 8.60
CA LYS A 40 9.52 -16.26 7.93
C LYS A 40 8.01 -16.38 7.91
N GLU A 41 7.37 -16.02 9.01
CA GLU A 41 5.91 -16.07 9.06
C GLU A 41 5.30 -15.06 8.12
N ILE A 42 5.86 -13.85 8.07
CA ILE A 42 5.36 -12.83 7.15
C ILE A 42 5.52 -13.30 5.72
N SER A 43 6.68 -13.86 5.41
CA SER A 43 6.92 -14.38 4.07
C SER A 43 5.89 -15.45 3.71
N ARG A 44 5.62 -16.35 4.65
CA ARG A 44 4.65 -17.41 4.40
C ARG A 44 3.28 -16.84 4.11
N LEU A 45 2.87 -15.85 4.90
CA LEU A 45 1.56 -15.23 4.71
C LEU A 45 1.47 -14.51 3.39
N LEU A 46 2.52 -13.77 3.04
CA LEU A 46 2.49 -13.04 1.77
C LEU A 46 2.42 -13.99 0.60
N GLN A 47 3.21 -15.06 0.66
CA GLN A 47 3.24 -16.00 -0.46
C GLN A 47 1.96 -16.79 -0.58
N SER A 48 1.42 -17.25 0.55
CA SER A 48 0.21 -18.05 0.50
C SER A 48 -1.01 -17.23 0.12
N SER A 49 -1.00 -15.94 0.38
CA SER A 49 -2.12 -15.08 -0.01
C SER A 49 -1.93 -14.49 -1.40
N GLU A 50 -0.82 -14.82 -2.05
CA GLU A 50 -0.50 -14.26 -3.36
C GLU A 50 -0.52 -12.75 -3.33
N ALA A 51 0.06 -12.19 -2.26
CA ALA A 51 0.09 -10.76 -2.08
C ALA A 51 0.93 -10.10 -3.17
N SER A 52 0.58 -8.88 -3.51
CA SER A 52 1.35 -8.07 -4.43
C SER A 52 1.59 -6.72 -3.79
N LEU A 53 2.61 -6.05 -4.26
CA LEU A 53 2.97 -4.76 -3.74
C LEU A 53 2.68 -3.70 -4.79
N LYS A 54 2.20 -2.55 -4.32
CA LYS A 54 1.95 -1.44 -5.19
C LYS A 54 2.39 -0.17 -4.49
N SER A 55 3.25 0.60 -5.15
CA SER A 55 3.68 1.87 -4.60
C SER A 55 2.59 2.91 -4.84
N LEU A 56 2.34 3.72 -3.82
CA LEU A 56 1.38 4.80 -3.96
C LEU A 56 2.08 6.14 -4.15
N GLU A 57 3.36 6.09 -4.50
CA GLU A 57 4.13 7.30 -4.60
C GLU A 57 3.54 8.31 -5.56
N GLU A 58 2.95 7.83 -6.66
CA GLU A 58 2.37 8.72 -7.65
C GLU A 58 0.87 8.87 -7.52
N SER A 59 0.29 8.28 -6.49
CA SER A 59 -1.13 8.43 -6.24
C SER A 59 -1.40 9.71 -5.49
N GLU A 60 -2.48 10.38 -5.85
CA GLU A 60 -2.90 11.60 -5.21
C GLU A 60 -4.24 11.37 -4.53
N PRO A 61 -4.46 12.00 -3.39
CA PRO A 61 -5.70 11.75 -2.64
C PRO A 61 -6.83 12.66 -3.07
N VAL A 62 -8.03 12.11 -3.01
CA VAL A 62 -9.27 12.87 -3.18
C VAL A 62 -10.12 12.52 -1.97
N LEU A 63 -10.55 13.54 -1.23
CA LEU A 63 -11.38 13.32 -0.06
C LEU A 63 -12.83 13.59 -0.39
N ILE A 64 -13.68 12.61 -0.14
CA ILE A 64 -15.12 12.77 -0.24
C ILE A 64 -15.64 12.89 1.19
N GLU A 65 -16.12 14.06 1.53
CA GLU A 65 -16.62 14.27 2.89
C GLU A 65 -18.07 13.85 2.98
N VAL A 66 -18.36 12.92 3.88
CA VAL A 66 -19.71 12.43 4.13
C VAL A 66 -19.81 12.12 5.62
N PRO A 67 -21.03 12.08 6.14
CA PRO A 67 -21.19 11.67 7.53
C PRO A 67 -20.62 10.28 7.76
N THR A 68 -20.05 10.09 8.95
CA THR A 68 -19.38 8.85 9.28
C THR A 68 -20.28 7.64 9.11
N GLU A 69 -21.56 7.79 9.45
CA GLU A 69 -22.46 6.65 9.40
C GLU A 69 -22.76 6.20 7.97
N LEU A 70 -22.44 7.01 6.97
CA LEU A 70 -22.63 6.63 5.57
C LEU A 70 -21.35 6.16 4.91
N ALA A 71 -20.22 6.30 5.59
CA ALA A 71 -18.93 6.08 4.95
C ALA A 71 -18.75 4.64 4.48
N ASP A 72 -19.12 3.68 5.33
CA ASP A 72 -18.93 2.28 4.96
C ASP A 72 -19.75 1.89 3.74
N TYR A 73 -21.01 2.31 3.71
CA TYR A 73 -21.86 1.99 2.58
C TYR A 73 -21.36 2.69 1.32
N LEU A 74 -20.93 3.93 1.45
CA LEU A 74 -20.40 4.66 0.31
C LEU A 74 -19.15 3.99 -0.22
N MET A 75 -18.26 3.57 0.67
CA MET A 75 -17.03 2.89 0.23
C MET A 75 -17.38 1.60 -0.51
N TYR A 76 -18.33 0.84 0.01
CA TYR A 76 -18.75 -0.38 -0.67
C TYR A 76 -19.28 -0.06 -2.06
N THR A 77 -20.14 0.97 -2.15
CA THR A 77 -20.74 1.34 -3.43
C THR A 77 -19.68 1.81 -4.42
N LEU A 78 -18.73 2.63 -3.93
CA LEU A 78 -17.68 3.12 -4.81
C LEU A 78 -16.79 1.97 -5.29
N SER A 79 -16.51 1.02 -4.43
CA SER A 79 -15.64 -0.09 -4.80
C SER A 79 -16.32 -1.03 -5.80
N SER A 80 -17.65 -0.94 -5.89
CA SER A 80 -18.41 -1.75 -6.85
C SER A 80 -18.68 -0.99 -8.13
N SER A 81 -18.21 0.24 -8.26
CA SER A 81 -18.55 1.09 -9.39
C SER A 81 -17.81 0.65 -10.64
N ILE A 82 -18.54 0.43 -11.71
CA ILE A 82 -17.94 0.11 -12.99
C ILE A 82 -17.20 1.32 -13.55
N SER A 83 -17.74 2.52 -13.31
CA SER A 83 -17.13 3.74 -13.82
C SER A 83 -15.79 4.01 -13.17
N LEU A 84 -15.62 3.64 -11.92
CA LEU A 84 -14.39 3.90 -11.20
C LEU A 84 -13.36 2.79 -11.34
N LYS A 85 -13.78 1.63 -11.78
CA LYS A 85 -12.89 0.47 -11.80
C LYS A 85 -11.68 0.75 -12.68
N GLY A 86 -10.50 0.52 -12.11
CA GLY A 86 -9.27 0.73 -12.85
C GLY A 86 -8.77 2.15 -12.84
N HIS A 87 -9.49 3.06 -12.21
CA HIS A 87 -9.11 4.47 -12.22
C HIS A 87 -8.65 4.97 -10.87
N TYR A 88 -8.46 4.09 -9.91
CA TYR A 88 -7.93 4.46 -8.62
C TYR A 88 -7.11 3.30 -8.09
N ASP A 89 -6.22 3.60 -7.14
CA ASP A 89 -5.36 2.57 -6.57
C ASP A 89 -5.97 1.94 -5.35
N THR A 90 -6.54 2.74 -4.48
CA THR A 90 -7.19 2.22 -3.29
C THR A 90 -8.03 3.34 -2.69
N MET A 91 -8.80 2.99 -1.67
CA MET A 91 -9.51 3.99 -0.92
C MET A 91 -9.51 3.58 0.55
N VAL A 92 -9.56 4.57 1.43
CA VAL A 92 -9.53 4.31 2.86
C VAL A 92 -10.57 5.19 3.52
N LYS A 93 -11.03 4.72 4.68
CA LYS A 93 -12.01 5.46 5.44
C LYS A 93 -11.29 6.47 6.34
N ALA A 94 -11.72 7.72 6.28
CA ALA A 94 -11.21 8.77 7.14
C ALA A 94 -12.28 9.11 8.17
N TYR A 95 -11.90 9.92 9.16
CA TYR A 95 -12.87 10.24 10.20
C TYR A 95 -14.04 11.06 9.65
N ASN A 96 -13.84 11.74 8.53
CA ASN A 96 -14.87 12.60 7.96
C ASN A 96 -15.25 12.21 6.53
N GLY A 97 -14.95 10.98 6.12
CA GLY A 97 -15.32 10.60 4.76
C GLY A 97 -14.48 9.48 4.22
N ILE A 98 -14.28 9.51 2.92
CA ILE A 98 -13.52 8.49 2.20
C ILE A 98 -12.40 9.18 1.44
N ILE A 99 -11.19 8.63 1.51
CA ILE A 99 -10.09 9.13 0.70
C ILE A 99 -9.83 8.13 -0.41
N ILE A 100 -9.87 8.61 -1.64
CA ILE A 100 -9.53 7.80 -2.80
C ILE A 100 -8.13 8.18 -3.26
N TYR A 101 -7.25 7.19 -3.40
CA TYR A 101 -5.90 7.40 -3.92
C TYR A 101 -5.89 7.03 -5.38
N THR A 102 -5.50 7.96 -6.24
CA THR A 102 -5.63 7.77 -7.67
C THR A 102 -4.51 8.49 -8.40
N ARG A 103 -4.12 7.94 -9.54
CA ARG A 103 -3.18 8.61 -10.43
C ARG A 103 -3.91 9.47 -11.46
N GLU A 104 -5.23 9.52 -11.37
CA GLU A 104 -6.06 10.27 -12.30
C GLU A 104 -6.94 11.23 -11.53
N ARG A 105 -6.31 12.05 -10.68
CA ARG A 105 -7.09 12.87 -9.75
C ARG A 105 -8.08 13.78 -10.47
N SER A 106 -7.66 14.41 -11.55
CA SER A 106 -8.57 15.32 -12.26
C SER A 106 -9.78 14.58 -12.81
N ARG A 107 -9.54 13.37 -13.32
CA ARG A 107 -10.65 12.58 -13.85
C ARG A 107 -11.61 12.17 -12.75
N ILE A 108 -11.07 11.74 -11.62
CA ILE A 108 -11.92 11.33 -10.50
C ILE A 108 -12.71 12.51 -9.97
N LEU A 109 -12.05 13.66 -9.81
CA LEU A 109 -12.74 14.85 -9.34
C LEU A 109 -13.85 15.26 -10.32
N SER A 110 -13.56 15.24 -11.60
CA SER A 110 -14.55 15.63 -12.59
C SER A 110 -15.74 14.69 -12.56
N TYR A 111 -15.47 13.39 -12.46
CA TYR A 111 -16.55 12.41 -12.41
C TYR A 111 -17.43 12.62 -11.19
N LEU A 112 -16.80 12.78 -10.02
CA LEU A 112 -17.57 12.94 -8.80
C LEU A 112 -18.35 14.26 -8.80
N GLN A 113 -17.77 15.31 -9.35
CA GLN A 113 -18.48 16.59 -9.44
C GLN A 113 -19.69 16.48 -10.35
N THR A 114 -19.55 15.71 -11.41
CA THR A 114 -20.69 15.48 -12.30
C THR A 114 -21.82 14.79 -11.54
N LEU A 115 -21.48 13.79 -10.73
CA LEU A 115 -22.50 13.09 -9.97
C LEU A 115 -23.13 13.99 -8.92
N LEU A 116 -22.33 14.87 -8.31
CA LEU A 116 -22.88 15.78 -7.31
C LEU A 116 -23.88 16.75 -7.91
N SER A 117 -23.73 17.11 -9.18
CA SER A 117 -24.66 18.04 -9.80
C SER A 117 -25.78 17.34 -10.56
N THR A 118 -25.82 16.01 -10.50
CA THR A 118 -26.89 15.26 -11.14
C THR A 118 -28.08 15.15 -10.19
N ASN A 119 -29.25 15.28 -10.70
CA ASN A 119 -30.46 15.15 -9.88
C ASN A 119 -31.17 13.86 -10.09
#